data_08a1874f76a2e9998cfb2a8780943264
#
_entry.id   08a1874f76a2e9998cfb2a8780943264
#
_cell.length_a   1.000
_cell.length_b   1.000
_cell.length_c   1.000
_cell.angle_alpha   90.00
_cell.angle_beta   90.00
_cell.angle_gamma   90.00
#
_symmetry.space_group_name_H-M   'P 1'
#
loop_
_entity.id
_entity.type
_entity.pdbx_description
1 polymer ?
#
loop_
_entity_poly.entity_id
_entity_poly.type
_entity_poly.pdbx_seq_one_letter_code
_entity_poly.pdbx_strand_id
1 'polypeptide(L)'
;RALIAEQAGEIDTKDAKNLEEKGISLVGRPLYEAFVKGYTAKQWQTDPTQLDASIISRLPVRYTFDNRYFNDTFEDLPVDGYTAWLERMADHPNIEVRLDTDYFDVRDELPSDVPTVFTGPIDKYFDYEAGELGWRTLDFETEVLPIGDFQGTSVMNYADEDVPYTRIHEFRHFHPERDYPGDRTVIMREYSRFADRGDEPYYPVNTPHDRERLLAYRERAKP
;
A
#
# COMPACT_ATOMS: atom_id res chain seq x y z
N ARG A 1 13.64 19.42 16.84
CA ARG A 1 14.01 18.25 17.68
C ARG A 1 13.52 18.41 19.11
N ALA A 2 13.87 19.50 19.82
CA ALA A 2 13.47 19.68 21.23
C ALA A 2 11.96 19.64 21.42
N LEU A 3 11.19 20.37 20.60
CA LEU A 3 9.73 20.39 20.65
C LEU A 3 9.11 19.00 20.41
N ILE A 4 9.60 18.26 19.41
CA ILE A 4 9.11 16.90 19.14
C ILE A 4 9.48 15.96 20.29
N ALA A 5 10.70 16.04 20.81
CA ALA A 5 11.12 15.21 21.94
C ALA A 5 10.29 15.45 23.21
N GLU A 6 9.93 16.72 23.47
CA GLU A 6 9.05 17.11 24.58
C GLU A 6 7.64 16.50 24.40
N GLN A 7 7.06 16.63 23.21
CA GLN A 7 5.71 16.15 22.90
C GLN A 7 5.63 14.64 22.71
N ALA A 8 6.66 14.00 22.14
CA ALA A 8 6.74 12.56 21.99
C ALA A 8 6.96 11.85 23.34
N GLY A 9 7.47 12.54 24.35
CA GLY A 9 7.64 12.01 25.71
C GLY A 9 6.35 11.71 26.47
N GLU A 10 5.19 12.01 25.89
CA GLU A 10 3.87 11.66 26.45
C GLU A 10 3.68 10.15 26.59
N ILE A 11 4.22 9.36 25.64
CA ILE A 11 4.10 7.89 25.62
C ILE A 11 5.47 7.29 25.32
N ASP A 12 5.93 6.33 26.12
CA ASP A 12 7.13 5.56 25.77
C ASP A 12 6.82 4.67 24.55
N THR A 13 7.68 4.77 23.55
CA THR A 13 7.56 3.99 22.31
C THR A 13 7.47 2.47 22.52
N LYS A 14 8.03 1.95 23.62
CA LYS A 14 8.00 0.54 23.98
C LYS A 14 6.66 0.10 24.56
N ASP A 15 5.92 1.04 25.14
CA ASP A 15 4.64 0.80 25.81
C ASP A 15 3.43 1.06 24.90
N ALA A 16 3.67 1.55 23.68
CA ALA A 16 2.64 1.86 22.69
C ALA A 16 1.86 0.59 22.28
N LYS A 17 0.55 0.58 22.52
CA LYS A 17 -0.34 -0.58 22.33
C LYS A 17 -1.04 -0.59 20.97
N ASN A 18 -1.16 0.58 20.33
CA ASN A 18 -1.88 0.78 19.09
C ASN A 18 -1.17 1.81 18.20
N LEU A 19 -1.71 2.06 17.01
CA LEU A 19 -1.14 2.96 16.04
C LEU A 19 -1.11 4.42 16.55
N GLU A 20 -2.15 4.89 17.24
CA GLU A 20 -2.21 6.24 17.78
C GLU A 20 -1.09 6.47 18.81
N GLU A 21 -1.00 5.60 19.81
CA GLU A 21 0.04 5.70 20.84
C GLU A 21 1.45 5.64 20.24
N LYS A 22 1.63 4.76 19.25
CA LYS A 22 2.90 4.65 18.53
C LYS A 22 3.22 5.91 17.74
N GLY A 23 2.26 6.46 17.02
CA GLY A 23 2.41 7.70 16.26
C GLY A 23 2.79 8.87 17.17
N ILE A 24 2.07 9.07 18.27
CA ILE A 24 2.37 10.13 19.26
C ILE A 24 3.77 9.94 19.83
N SER A 25 4.18 8.71 20.16
CA SER A 25 5.51 8.42 20.68
C SER A 25 6.65 8.74 19.69
N LEU A 26 6.38 8.75 18.39
CA LEU A 26 7.37 9.02 17.34
C LEU A 26 7.49 10.50 16.98
N VAL A 27 6.35 11.20 16.86
CA VAL A 27 6.32 12.57 16.32
C VAL A 27 5.66 13.59 17.24
N GLY A 28 5.05 13.16 18.33
CA GLY A 28 4.25 13.99 19.22
C GLY A 28 2.82 14.21 18.73
N ARG A 29 1.91 14.50 19.67
CA ARG A 29 0.47 14.63 19.40
C ARG A 29 0.13 15.64 18.30
N PRO A 30 0.68 16.87 18.27
CA PRO A 30 0.30 17.84 17.25
C PRO A 30 0.61 17.41 15.82
N LEU A 31 1.76 16.77 15.57
CA LEU A 31 2.08 16.26 14.23
C LEU A 31 1.30 15.00 13.89
N TYR A 32 1.05 14.16 14.88
CA TYR A 32 0.19 12.99 14.69
C TYR A 32 -1.23 13.41 14.28
N GLU A 33 -1.84 14.34 15.00
CA GLU A 33 -3.20 14.83 14.69
C GLU A 33 -3.27 15.54 13.34
N ALA A 34 -2.25 16.35 13.01
CA ALA A 34 -2.25 17.10 11.76
C ALA A 34 -2.00 16.26 10.50
N PHE A 35 -1.19 15.21 10.58
CA PHE A 35 -0.70 14.53 9.37
C PHE A 35 -0.97 13.01 9.32
N VAL A 36 -1.25 12.38 10.44
CA VAL A 36 -1.34 10.92 10.52
C VAL A 36 -2.74 10.43 10.82
N LYS A 37 -3.39 11.01 11.83
CA LYS A 37 -4.66 10.53 12.35
C LYS A 37 -5.74 10.44 11.27
N GLY A 38 -6.08 11.55 10.62
CA GLY A 38 -7.15 11.60 9.63
C GLY A 38 -6.82 10.79 8.37
N TYR A 39 -5.56 10.84 7.89
CA TYR A 39 -5.11 9.99 6.79
C TYR A 39 -5.30 8.50 7.12
N THR A 40 -4.84 8.08 8.29
CA THR A 40 -4.92 6.69 8.74
C THR A 40 -6.37 6.24 8.92
N ALA A 41 -7.20 7.06 9.53
CA ALA A 41 -8.63 6.76 9.71
C ALA A 41 -9.33 6.53 8.36
N LYS A 42 -9.06 7.35 7.35
CA LYS A 42 -9.59 7.18 5.98
C LYS A 42 -9.04 5.93 5.30
N GLN A 43 -7.71 5.74 5.34
CA GLN A 43 -7.06 4.61 4.68
C GLN A 43 -7.55 3.26 5.22
N TRP A 44 -7.78 3.18 6.53
CA TRP A 44 -8.18 1.93 7.18
C TRP A 44 -9.68 1.84 7.48
N GLN A 45 -10.42 2.96 7.37
CA GLN A 45 -11.83 3.09 7.84
C GLN A 45 -12.02 2.49 9.24
N THR A 46 -11.04 2.71 10.09
CA THR A 46 -10.94 2.15 11.43
C THR A 46 -10.26 3.18 12.31
N ASP A 47 -10.73 3.33 13.54
CA ASP A 47 -10.12 4.23 14.51
C ASP A 47 -8.65 3.80 14.76
N PRO A 48 -7.68 4.73 14.68
CA PRO A 48 -6.26 4.44 14.90
C PRO A 48 -5.94 3.75 16.23
N THR A 49 -6.77 3.93 17.26
CA THR A 49 -6.63 3.24 18.55
C THR A 49 -6.92 1.73 18.47
N GLN A 50 -7.58 1.28 17.40
CA GLN A 50 -7.88 -0.13 17.14
C GLN A 50 -6.92 -0.78 16.14
N LEU A 51 -6.02 0.01 15.55
CA LEU A 51 -5.04 -0.46 14.59
C LEU A 51 -3.73 -0.86 15.27
N ASP A 52 -3.04 -1.83 14.68
CA ASP A 52 -1.77 -2.34 15.19
C ASP A 52 -0.64 -1.28 15.07
N ALA A 53 0.16 -1.15 16.12
CA ALA A 53 1.28 -0.22 16.16
C ALA A 53 2.33 -0.44 15.05
N SER A 54 2.43 -1.65 14.50
CA SER A 54 3.39 -1.97 13.43
C SER A 54 3.10 -1.24 12.12
N ILE A 55 1.86 -0.84 11.87
CA ILE A 55 1.45 -0.14 10.65
C ILE A 55 2.24 1.17 10.47
N ILE A 56 2.39 1.96 11.55
CA ILE A 56 3.12 3.24 11.50
C ILE A 56 4.63 3.06 11.73
N SER A 57 5.07 1.94 12.28
CA SER A 57 6.48 1.73 12.64
C SER A 57 7.45 1.79 11.45
N ARG A 58 6.95 1.59 10.24
CA ARG A 58 7.72 1.68 8.98
C ARG A 58 7.99 3.09 8.51
N LEU A 59 7.30 4.11 9.05
CA LEU A 59 7.49 5.50 8.63
C LEU A 59 8.84 6.02 9.13
N PRO A 60 9.72 6.53 8.24
CA PRO A 60 11.00 7.07 8.63
C PRO A 60 10.80 8.45 9.28
N VAL A 61 11.09 8.57 10.57
CA VAL A 61 11.16 9.86 11.26
C VAL A 61 12.61 10.36 11.20
N ARG A 62 12.88 11.34 10.36
CA ARG A 62 14.22 11.90 10.14
C ARG A 62 14.28 13.38 10.52
N TYR A 63 15.44 13.82 10.98
CA TYR A 63 15.73 15.21 11.30
C TYR A 63 16.78 15.80 10.35
N THR A 64 16.73 15.40 9.09
CA THR A 64 17.60 15.84 8.01
C THR A 64 16.76 16.45 6.88
N PHE A 65 17.41 17.09 5.91
CA PHE A 65 16.76 17.58 4.69
C PHE A 65 16.61 16.50 3.61
N ASP A 66 16.90 15.23 3.94
CA ASP A 66 16.63 14.10 3.07
C ASP A 66 15.14 13.74 3.15
N ASN A 67 14.42 13.99 2.07
CA ASN A 67 12.97 13.75 1.93
C ASN A 67 12.62 12.43 1.24
N ARG A 68 13.61 11.60 0.89
CA ARG A 68 13.36 10.28 0.31
C ARG A 68 12.66 9.37 1.31
N TYR A 69 11.74 8.58 0.82
CA TYR A 69 11.02 7.62 1.68
C TYR A 69 11.92 6.46 2.12
N PHE A 70 12.69 5.90 1.20
CA PHE A 70 13.61 4.79 1.44
C PHE A 70 15.05 5.28 1.69
N ASN A 71 15.92 4.34 2.09
CA ASN A 71 17.36 4.56 2.22
C ASN A 71 18.15 3.81 1.15
N ASP A 72 17.47 3.39 0.08
CA ASP A 72 18.08 2.62 -1.00
C ASP A 72 19.05 3.48 -1.82
N THR A 73 20.08 2.84 -2.37
CA THR A 73 21.07 3.51 -3.22
C THR A 73 20.46 3.94 -4.56
N PHE A 74 19.51 3.15 -5.06
CA PHE A 74 18.82 3.36 -6.33
C PHE A 74 17.31 3.39 -6.08
N GLU A 75 16.67 4.43 -6.55
CA GLU A 75 15.23 4.66 -6.48
C GLU A 75 14.79 5.22 -7.82
N ASP A 76 14.22 4.37 -8.69
CA ASP A 76 13.83 4.75 -10.04
C ASP A 76 12.51 4.10 -10.46
N LEU A 77 11.89 4.65 -11.48
CA LEU A 77 10.77 4.06 -12.20
C LEU A 77 11.23 3.63 -13.59
N PRO A 78 10.76 2.48 -14.10
CA PRO A 78 11.10 2.07 -15.48
C PRO A 78 10.62 3.11 -16.50
N VAL A 79 11.50 3.62 -17.33
CA VAL A 79 11.20 4.68 -18.34
C VAL A 79 10.10 4.23 -19.28
N ASP A 80 10.11 2.96 -19.72
CA ASP A 80 9.14 2.37 -20.63
C ASP A 80 7.93 1.74 -19.91
N GLY A 81 7.86 1.91 -18.58
CA GLY A 81 6.84 1.31 -17.72
C GLY A 81 7.15 -0.12 -17.27
N TYR A 82 6.35 -0.60 -16.33
CA TYR A 82 6.55 -1.92 -15.71
C TYR A 82 6.30 -3.08 -16.69
N THR A 83 5.32 -2.95 -17.59
CA THR A 83 5.01 -4.00 -18.57
C THR A 83 6.22 -4.33 -19.43
N ALA A 84 6.82 -3.33 -20.05
CA ALA A 84 8.01 -3.52 -20.89
C ALA A 84 9.22 -4.07 -20.11
N TRP A 85 9.34 -3.70 -18.83
CA TRP A 85 10.37 -4.23 -17.96
C TRP A 85 10.14 -5.72 -17.65
N LEU A 86 8.91 -6.12 -17.29
CA LEU A 86 8.55 -7.51 -17.02
C LEU A 86 8.63 -8.38 -18.26
N GLU A 87 8.20 -7.87 -19.43
CA GLU A 87 8.36 -8.56 -20.71
C GLU A 87 9.83 -8.91 -21.00
N ARG A 88 10.76 -7.93 -20.80
CA ARG A 88 12.20 -8.20 -20.95
C ARG A 88 12.73 -9.25 -19.96
N MET A 89 12.20 -9.28 -18.73
CA MET A 89 12.58 -10.30 -17.74
C MET A 89 12.04 -11.69 -18.11
N ALA A 90 10.87 -11.75 -18.73
CA ALA A 90 10.24 -12.99 -19.14
C ALA A 90 10.70 -13.49 -20.53
N ASP A 91 11.42 -12.67 -21.31
CA ASP A 91 11.93 -13.03 -22.64
C ASP A 91 13.14 -13.99 -22.52
N HIS A 92 12.81 -15.24 -22.24
CA HIS A 92 13.81 -16.31 -22.11
C HIS A 92 13.25 -17.64 -22.63
N PRO A 93 14.01 -18.46 -23.40
CA PRO A 93 13.53 -19.67 -24.02
C PRO A 93 12.97 -20.73 -23.07
N ASN A 94 13.31 -20.67 -21.80
CA ASN A 94 12.85 -21.58 -20.75
C ASN A 94 11.67 -21.01 -19.93
N ILE A 95 11.11 -19.85 -20.31
CA ILE A 95 9.97 -19.24 -19.66
C ILE A 95 8.79 -19.24 -20.63
N GLU A 96 7.68 -19.83 -20.24
CA GLU A 96 6.41 -19.72 -20.93
C GLU A 96 5.48 -18.83 -20.11
N VAL A 97 5.00 -17.73 -20.69
CA VAL A 97 4.04 -16.82 -20.07
C VAL A 97 2.65 -17.13 -20.62
N ARG A 98 1.70 -17.41 -19.75
CA ARG A 98 0.28 -17.57 -20.08
C ARG A 98 -0.51 -16.43 -19.45
N LEU A 99 -0.92 -15.47 -20.27
CA LEU A 99 -1.79 -14.37 -19.82
C LEU A 99 -3.26 -14.82 -19.81
N ASP A 100 -4.10 -14.08 -19.10
CA ASP A 100 -5.55 -14.33 -19.00
C ASP A 100 -5.89 -15.76 -18.55
N THR A 101 -5.03 -16.33 -17.70
CA THR A 101 -5.14 -17.72 -17.23
C THR A 101 -5.22 -17.74 -15.71
N ASP A 102 -6.40 -18.09 -15.15
CA ASP A 102 -6.52 -18.30 -13.69
C ASP A 102 -5.86 -19.64 -13.32
N TYR A 103 -5.04 -19.61 -12.28
CA TYR A 103 -4.38 -20.81 -11.74
C TYR A 103 -5.36 -21.95 -11.47
N PHE A 104 -6.55 -21.65 -10.96
CA PHE A 104 -7.54 -22.66 -10.58
C PHE A 104 -8.16 -23.36 -11.80
N ASP A 105 -8.11 -22.76 -12.97
CA ASP A 105 -8.59 -23.37 -14.21
C ASP A 105 -7.59 -24.39 -14.78
N VAL A 106 -6.30 -24.22 -14.46
CA VAL A 106 -5.22 -25.01 -15.05
C VAL A 106 -4.42 -25.85 -14.05
N ARG A 107 -4.68 -25.73 -12.74
CA ARG A 107 -3.91 -26.41 -11.70
C ARG A 107 -3.81 -27.93 -11.87
N ASP A 108 -4.87 -28.55 -12.37
CA ASP A 108 -4.94 -30.00 -12.56
C ASP A 108 -4.15 -30.47 -13.81
N GLU A 109 -3.75 -29.53 -14.67
CA GLU A 109 -2.92 -29.78 -15.85
C GLU A 109 -1.41 -29.64 -15.51
N LEU A 110 -1.08 -29.06 -14.37
CA LEU A 110 0.31 -28.82 -13.99
C LEU A 110 0.98 -30.13 -13.56
N PRO A 111 2.24 -30.35 -13.95
CA PRO A 111 2.99 -31.54 -13.55
C PRO A 111 3.17 -31.60 -12.03
N SER A 112 2.84 -32.70 -11.40
CA SER A 112 2.91 -32.90 -9.95
C SER A 112 4.34 -32.96 -9.39
N ASP A 113 5.34 -33.16 -10.26
CA ASP A 113 6.76 -33.24 -9.93
C ASP A 113 7.47 -31.88 -10.06
N VAL A 114 6.76 -30.83 -10.47
CA VAL A 114 7.28 -29.45 -10.59
C VAL A 114 6.77 -28.60 -9.42
N PRO A 115 7.67 -27.91 -8.69
CA PRO A 115 7.24 -27.02 -7.63
C PRO A 115 6.36 -25.86 -8.15
N THR A 116 5.22 -25.64 -7.50
CA THR A 116 4.33 -24.52 -7.78
C THR A 116 4.51 -23.43 -6.76
N VAL A 117 4.72 -22.18 -7.20
CA VAL A 117 4.73 -21.00 -6.36
C VAL A 117 3.47 -20.18 -6.62
N PHE A 118 2.48 -20.29 -5.73
CA PHE A 118 1.25 -19.53 -5.82
C PHE A 118 1.41 -18.19 -5.08
N THR A 119 1.25 -17.08 -5.80
CA THR A 119 1.41 -15.72 -5.25
C THR A 119 0.08 -15.01 -5.00
N GLY A 120 -1.05 -15.65 -5.29
CA GLY A 120 -2.38 -15.14 -5.01
C GLY A 120 -2.78 -15.23 -3.53
N PRO A 121 -4.02 -14.83 -3.18
CA PRO A 121 -4.53 -14.91 -1.81
C PRO A 121 -4.53 -16.34 -1.28
N ILE A 122 -3.91 -16.55 -0.11
CA ILE A 122 -3.76 -17.87 0.50
C ILE A 122 -5.10 -18.50 0.89
N ASP A 123 -6.06 -17.70 1.33
CA ASP A 123 -7.41 -18.14 1.64
C ASP A 123 -8.15 -18.67 0.40
N LYS A 124 -8.00 -17.99 -0.74
CA LYS A 124 -8.53 -18.47 -2.04
C LYS A 124 -7.88 -19.79 -2.44
N TYR A 125 -6.55 -19.96 -2.20
CA TYR A 125 -5.87 -21.22 -2.50
C TYR A 125 -6.48 -22.43 -1.79
N PHE A 126 -6.95 -22.23 -0.56
CA PHE A 126 -7.59 -23.25 0.28
C PHE A 126 -9.13 -23.15 0.30
N ASP A 127 -9.73 -22.62 -0.77
CA ASP A 127 -11.19 -22.53 -0.93
C ASP A 127 -11.91 -21.87 0.29
N TYR A 128 -11.21 -20.91 0.94
CA TYR A 128 -11.70 -20.16 2.12
C TYR A 128 -12.12 -21.03 3.32
N GLU A 129 -11.59 -22.25 3.46
CA GLU A 129 -12.01 -23.23 4.48
C GLU A 129 -11.79 -22.74 5.93
N ALA A 130 -10.81 -21.88 6.18
CA ALA A 130 -10.60 -21.23 7.48
C ALA A 130 -11.24 -19.83 7.59
N GLY A 131 -12.02 -19.44 6.58
CA GLY A 131 -12.66 -18.14 6.44
C GLY A 131 -11.82 -17.13 5.64
N GLU A 132 -12.48 -16.10 5.14
CA GLU A 132 -11.87 -15.06 4.32
C GLU A 132 -10.95 -14.15 5.14
N LEU A 133 -9.81 -13.77 4.59
CA LEU A 133 -8.92 -12.76 5.16
C LEU A 133 -9.40 -11.36 4.77
N GLY A 134 -9.30 -10.41 5.70
CA GLY A 134 -9.72 -9.04 5.47
C GLY A 134 -8.73 -8.25 4.61
N TRP A 135 -9.24 -7.61 3.56
CA TRP A 135 -8.48 -6.76 2.66
C TRP A 135 -9.07 -5.36 2.55
N ARG A 136 -8.19 -4.39 2.28
CA ARG A 136 -8.56 -3.08 1.76
C ARG A 136 -8.43 -3.10 0.25
N THR A 137 -9.40 -2.50 -0.45
CA THR A 137 -9.31 -2.19 -1.87
C THR A 137 -9.27 -0.69 -2.11
N LEU A 138 -8.98 -0.28 -3.33
CA LEU A 138 -8.88 1.10 -3.74
C LEU A 138 -9.81 1.36 -4.93
N ASP A 139 -10.57 2.44 -4.86
CA ASP A 139 -11.28 3.01 -5.99
C ASP A 139 -10.51 4.23 -6.51
N PHE A 140 -10.49 4.40 -7.84
CA PHE A 140 -9.76 5.46 -8.49
C PHE A 140 -10.68 6.33 -9.34
N GLU A 141 -10.57 7.64 -9.16
CA GLU A 141 -11.24 8.64 -9.98
C GLU A 141 -10.21 9.45 -10.77
N THR A 142 -10.21 9.27 -12.10
CA THR A 142 -9.29 9.98 -12.99
C THR A 142 -9.97 11.18 -13.62
N GLU A 143 -9.28 12.34 -13.62
CA GLU A 143 -9.77 13.59 -14.17
C GLU A 143 -8.69 14.28 -15.01
N VAL A 144 -9.10 14.85 -16.15
CA VAL A 144 -8.25 15.73 -16.96
C VAL A 144 -8.57 17.18 -16.61
N LEU A 145 -7.60 17.91 -16.08
CA LEU A 145 -7.74 19.31 -15.69
C LEU A 145 -7.20 20.24 -16.78
N PRO A 146 -7.87 21.37 -17.07
CA PRO A 146 -7.42 22.35 -18.05
C PRO A 146 -6.34 23.31 -17.50
N ILE A 147 -5.34 22.75 -16.82
CA ILE A 147 -4.18 23.45 -16.26
C ILE A 147 -2.93 22.59 -16.46
N GLY A 148 -1.79 23.22 -16.62
CA GLY A 148 -0.55 22.51 -16.93
C GLY A 148 0.06 21.75 -15.75
N ASP A 149 -0.23 22.16 -14.52
CA ASP A 149 0.27 21.55 -13.29
C ASP A 149 -0.76 21.81 -12.18
N PHE A 150 -1.11 20.78 -11.43
CA PHE A 150 -2.12 20.87 -10.36
C PHE A 150 -1.50 20.99 -8.98
N GLN A 151 -0.55 20.11 -8.66
CA GLN A 151 -0.03 19.99 -7.30
C GLN A 151 1.51 20.06 -7.19
N GLY A 152 2.23 20.14 -8.31
CA GLY A 152 3.69 20.29 -8.33
C GLY A 152 4.47 19.09 -7.85
N THR A 153 3.81 17.94 -7.66
CA THR A 153 4.42 16.68 -7.18
C THR A 153 3.65 15.48 -7.70
N SER A 154 4.32 14.33 -7.76
CA SER A 154 3.70 13.08 -8.24
C SER A 154 2.58 12.56 -7.34
N VAL A 155 2.72 12.68 -6.02
CA VAL A 155 1.74 12.20 -5.04
C VAL A 155 1.62 13.19 -3.89
N MET A 156 0.39 13.56 -3.56
CA MET A 156 0.08 14.32 -2.35
C MET A 156 -0.93 13.57 -1.50
N ASN A 157 -0.62 13.37 -0.23
CA ASN A 157 -1.54 12.78 0.75
C ASN A 157 -2.39 13.88 1.39
N TYR A 158 -3.66 13.57 1.59
CA TYR A 158 -4.64 14.47 2.24
C TYR A 158 -4.97 13.92 3.62
N ALA A 159 -4.52 14.61 4.64
CA ALA A 159 -4.71 14.20 6.04
C ALA A 159 -6.04 14.67 6.65
N ASP A 160 -6.68 15.69 6.07
CA ASP A 160 -7.92 16.26 6.61
C ASP A 160 -9.10 15.30 6.48
N GLU A 161 -9.88 15.15 7.53
CA GLU A 161 -10.99 14.18 7.60
C GLU A 161 -12.17 14.56 6.70
N ASP A 162 -12.35 15.85 6.38
CA ASP A 162 -13.40 16.37 5.49
C ASP A 162 -13.07 16.15 3.99
N VAL A 163 -11.84 15.77 3.66
CA VAL A 163 -11.44 15.36 2.31
C VAL A 163 -11.63 13.86 2.15
N PRO A 164 -12.52 13.40 1.23
CA PRO A 164 -12.93 11.98 1.19
C PRO A 164 -11.88 11.03 0.61
N TYR A 165 -10.94 11.52 -0.22
CA TYR A 165 -9.87 10.71 -0.78
C TYR A 165 -8.61 10.74 0.10
N THR A 166 -7.78 9.72 -0.02
CA THR A 166 -6.54 9.57 0.75
C THR A 166 -5.39 10.32 0.10
N ARG A 167 -5.35 10.34 -1.23
CA ARG A 167 -4.29 11.00 -1.99
C ARG A 167 -4.72 11.37 -3.40
N ILE A 168 -3.93 12.26 -4.01
CA ILE A 168 -3.99 12.54 -5.45
C ILE A 168 -2.66 12.19 -6.08
N HIS A 169 -2.73 11.49 -7.20
CA HIS A 169 -1.60 11.26 -8.10
C HIS A 169 -1.68 12.24 -9.26
N GLU A 170 -0.55 12.87 -9.60
CA GLU A 170 -0.42 13.67 -10.84
C GLU A 170 0.69 13.06 -11.70
N PHE A 171 0.29 12.38 -12.77
CA PHE A 171 1.14 11.44 -13.49
C PHE A 171 2.34 12.09 -14.19
N ARG A 172 2.26 13.35 -14.60
CA ARG A 172 3.36 14.05 -15.26
C ARG A 172 4.64 14.12 -14.41
N HIS A 173 4.52 14.12 -13.10
CA HIS A 173 5.65 14.22 -12.18
C HIS A 173 6.34 12.88 -11.90
N PHE A 174 5.77 11.75 -12.34
CA PHE A 174 6.46 10.45 -12.26
C PHE A 174 7.51 10.27 -13.35
N HIS A 175 7.34 10.96 -14.48
CA HIS A 175 8.21 10.88 -15.64
C HIS A 175 8.55 12.29 -16.15
N PRO A 176 9.33 13.08 -15.38
CA PRO A 176 9.64 14.47 -15.73
C PRO A 176 10.49 14.60 -17.01
N GLU A 177 11.08 13.50 -17.48
CA GLU A 177 11.82 13.42 -18.73
C GLU A 177 10.93 13.41 -19.98
N ARG A 178 9.60 13.27 -19.82
CA ARG A 178 8.64 13.24 -20.94
C ARG A 178 8.09 14.63 -21.25
N ASP A 179 7.76 14.85 -22.49
CA ASP A 179 7.03 16.06 -22.93
C ASP A 179 5.54 15.93 -22.57
N TYR A 180 5.04 16.87 -21.79
CA TYR A 180 3.63 16.97 -21.44
C TYR A 180 3.01 18.26 -21.95
N PRO A 181 1.70 18.26 -22.31
CA PRO A 181 0.99 19.49 -22.67
C PRO A 181 1.07 20.52 -21.51
N GLY A 182 1.32 21.79 -21.87
CA GLY A 182 1.40 22.88 -20.89
C GLY A 182 0.03 23.43 -20.45
N ASP A 183 -1.06 23.01 -21.10
CA ASP A 183 -2.42 23.49 -20.90
C ASP A 183 -3.34 22.50 -20.16
N ARG A 184 -2.87 21.31 -19.88
CA ARG A 184 -3.65 20.26 -19.20
C ARG A 184 -2.78 19.28 -18.45
N THR A 185 -3.35 18.69 -17.40
CA THR A 185 -2.74 17.59 -16.64
C THR A 185 -3.78 16.52 -16.32
N VAL A 186 -3.31 15.32 -15.97
CA VAL A 186 -4.17 14.22 -15.51
C VAL A 186 -3.88 13.95 -14.04
N ILE A 187 -4.93 14.00 -13.25
CA ILE A 187 -4.89 13.60 -11.83
C ILE A 187 -5.73 12.35 -11.59
N MET A 188 -5.40 11.62 -10.53
CA MET A 188 -6.17 10.47 -10.06
C MET A 188 -6.33 10.54 -8.54
N ARG A 189 -7.58 10.61 -8.08
CA ARG A 189 -7.93 10.54 -6.66
C ARG A 189 -8.07 9.09 -6.24
N GLU A 190 -7.52 8.76 -5.07
CA GLU A 190 -7.54 7.42 -4.49
C GLU A 190 -8.46 7.39 -3.28
N TYR A 191 -9.41 6.46 -3.29
CA TYR A 191 -10.35 6.21 -2.19
C TYR A 191 -10.12 4.80 -1.66
N SER A 192 -10.02 4.66 -0.33
CA SER A 192 -9.85 3.35 0.29
C SER A 192 -11.16 2.86 0.90
N ARG A 193 -11.50 1.59 0.67
CA ARG A 193 -12.64 0.90 1.28
C ARG A 193 -12.32 -0.53 1.65
N PHE A 194 -13.19 -1.19 2.41
CA PHE A 194 -13.09 -2.64 2.59
C PHE A 194 -13.36 -3.35 1.27
N ALA A 195 -12.59 -4.39 0.99
CA ALA A 195 -12.77 -5.21 -0.20
C ALA A 195 -13.97 -6.14 -0.01
N ASP A 196 -14.79 -6.23 -1.06
CA ASP A 196 -15.76 -7.29 -1.23
C ASP A 196 -15.15 -8.45 -2.02
N ARG A 197 -15.81 -9.63 -2.01
CA ARG A 197 -15.35 -10.78 -2.79
C ARG A 197 -15.35 -10.44 -4.28
N GLY A 198 -14.19 -10.55 -4.91
CA GLY A 198 -13.97 -10.22 -6.33
C GLY A 198 -13.30 -8.87 -6.56
N ASP A 199 -13.17 -8.04 -5.52
CA ASP A 199 -12.33 -6.85 -5.59
C ASP A 199 -10.84 -7.20 -5.61
N GLU A 200 -10.05 -6.30 -6.20
CA GLU A 200 -8.59 -6.39 -6.16
C GLU A 200 -8.08 -6.16 -4.73
N PRO A 201 -7.30 -7.09 -4.12
CA PRO A 201 -6.79 -6.94 -2.78
C PRO A 201 -5.51 -6.09 -2.77
N TYR A 202 -5.57 -4.87 -2.19
CA TYR A 202 -4.40 -3.98 -2.10
C TYR A 202 -3.64 -4.11 -0.78
N TYR A 203 -4.35 -4.10 0.36
CA TYR A 203 -3.72 -4.11 1.68
C TYR A 203 -4.41 -5.09 2.63
N PRO A 204 -3.67 -6.04 3.26
CA PRO A 204 -4.23 -6.91 4.28
C PRO A 204 -4.57 -6.10 5.54
N VAL A 205 -5.75 -6.30 6.10
CA VAL A 205 -6.20 -5.57 7.31
C VAL A 205 -5.45 -6.05 8.55
N ASN A 206 -5.12 -7.34 8.60
CA ASN A 206 -4.33 -7.96 9.68
C ASN A 206 -4.94 -7.78 11.09
N THR A 207 -6.26 -7.86 11.21
CA THR A 207 -6.91 -7.90 12.53
C THR A 207 -6.41 -9.10 13.35
N PRO A 208 -6.62 -9.14 14.66
CA PRO A 208 -6.33 -10.34 15.46
C PRO A 208 -7.00 -11.59 14.89
N HIS A 209 -8.24 -11.46 14.41
CA HIS A 209 -8.98 -12.55 13.79
C HIS A 209 -8.38 -12.99 12.44
N ASP A 210 -7.94 -12.06 11.60
CA ASP A 210 -7.22 -12.40 10.36
C ASP A 210 -5.92 -13.14 10.64
N ARG A 211 -5.21 -12.76 11.71
CA ARG A 211 -3.97 -13.45 12.11
C ARG A 211 -4.22 -14.89 12.54
N GLU A 212 -5.29 -15.16 13.30
CA GLU A 212 -5.69 -16.52 13.66
C GLU A 212 -5.99 -17.37 12.43
N ARG A 213 -6.78 -16.82 11.48
CA ARG A 213 -7.07 -17.48 10.20
C ARG A 213 -5.81 -17.72 9.38
N LEU A 214 -4.93 -16.72 9.29
CA LEU A 214 -3.67 -16.84 8.56
C LEU A 214 -2.77 -17.94 9.17
N LEU A 215 -2.73 -18.08 10.49
CA LEU A 215 -2.01 -19.19 11.13
C LEU A 215 -2.59 -20.54 10.75
N ALA A 216 -3.92 -20.70 10.68
CA ALA A 216 -4.55 -21.93 10.22
C ALA A 216 -4.16 -22.27 8.78
N TYR A 217 -4.15 -21.29 7.88
CA TYR A 217 -3.69 -21.50 6.49
C TYR A 217 -2.20 -21.84 6.41
N ARG A 218 -1.36 -21.21 7.21
CA ARG A 218 0.08 -21.51 7.27
C ARG A 218 0.36 -22.94 7.76
N GLU A 219 -0.42 -23.44 8.70
CA GLU A 219 -0.28 -24.83 9.15
C GLU A 219 -0.65 -25.81 8.03
N ARG A 220 -1.70 -25.51 7.22
CA ARG A 220 -2.10 -26.33 6.07
C ARG A 220 -1.10 -26.29 4.92
N ALA A 221 -0.41 -25.18 4.74
CA ALA A 221 0.60 -25.03 3.70
C ALA A 221 1.95 -25.69 4.02
N LYS A 222 2.09 -26.29 5.21
CA LYS A 222 3.29 -27.08 5.54
C LYS A 222 3.31 -28.38 4.74
N PRO A 223 4.49 -28.80 4.24
CA PRO A 223 4.65 -30.06 3.55
C PRO A 223 4.40 -31.28 4.44
#